data_0288b2cd20242f383775f1356a93d70c
#
_entry.id   0288b2cd20242f383775f1356a93d70c
#
_cell.length_a   1.000
_cell.length_b   1.000
_cell.length_c   1.000
_cell.angle_alpha   90.00
_cell.angle_beta   90.00
_cell.angle_gamma   90.00
#
_symmetry.space_group_name_H-M   'P 1'
#
loop_
_entity.id
_entity.type
_entity.pdbx_description
1 polymer ?
#
loop_
_entity_poly.entity_id
_entity_poly.type
_entity_poly.pdbx_seq_one_letter_code
_entity_poly.pdbx_strand_id
1 'polypeptide(L)'
;GFAAAGWPVRVATDAPCANAVAAALRGAGAAPAVGLDIVAGEGDVAASIAAVAAGWRAAGITHAIAIERCGRAADGAPYNMRGISVAGVTAPLDDLFTGGPWTRIGIGDGGNEVGMGKLPAALIAASVPNGAKIACVTPADHLVVCGVSNWGAYGLLTAMAALRPDLAPALRSTLTGAADRRILDTLVRDGPAGDPVAGARAASVDGYPHEVHAEVIARLDAALSS
;
A
#
# COMPACT_ATOMS: atom_id res chain seq x y z
N GLY A 1 9.03 -4.35 7.85
CA GLY A 1 10.34 -3.66 7.81
C GLY A 1 10.42 -2.58 8.87
N PHE A 2 9.67 -1.48 8.75
CA PHE A 2 9.78 -0.32 9.65
C PHE A 2 9.58 -0.66 11.13
N ALA A 3 8.59 -1.49 11.47
CA ALA A 3 8.39 -1.92 12.86
C ALA A 3 9.55 -2.77 13.39
N ALA A 4 10.16 -3.61 12.54
CA ALA A 4 11.37 -4.36 12.91
C ALA A 4 12.58 -3.46 13.14
N ALA A 5 12.62 -2.30 12.48
CA ALA A 5 13.63 -1.26 12.69
C ALA A 5 13.35 -0.39 13.93
N GLY A 6 12.31 -0.70 14.71
CA GLY A 6 11.99 -0.02 15.97
C GLY A 6 11.13 1.24 15.81
N TRP A 7 10.60 1.52 14.62
CA TRP A 7 9.74 2.68 14.41
C TRP A 7 8.28 2.38 14.76
N PRO A 8 7.55 3.36 15.32
CA PRO A 8 6.12 3.22 15.52
C PRO A 8 5.42 3.16 14.16
N VAL A 9 4.66 2.10 13.93
CA VAL A 9 3.92 1.89 12.68
C VAL A 9 2.46 1.65 12.97
N ARG A 10 1.61 2.30 12.19
CA ARG A 10 0.18 2.05 12.14
C ARG A 10 -0.22 1.75 10.70
N VAL A 11 -1.15 0.86 10.51
CA VAL A 11 -1.74 0.56 9.19
C VAL A 11 -3.21 0.97 9.24
N ALA A 12 -3.64 1.78 8.30
CA ALA A 12 -5.05 2.10 8.12
C ALA A 12 -5.63 1.36 6.92
N THR A 13 -6.83 0.85 7.07
CA THR A 13 -7.61 0.27 6.00
C THR A 13 -9.10 0.50 6.24
N ASP A 14 -9.93 0.22 5.25
CA ASP A 14 -11.39 0.23 5.40
C ASP A 14 -11.93 -1.11 5.91
N ALA A 15 -13.15 -1.09 6.42
CA ALA A 15 -13.80 -2.24 7.02
C ALA A 15 -13.85 -3.47 6.09
N PRO A 16 -14.17 -3.36 4.77
CA PRO A 16 -14.15 -4.50 3.86
C PRO A 16 -12.80 -5.20 3.75
N CYS A 17 -11.69 -4.46 3.87
CA CYS A 17 -10.33 -5.00 3.75
C CYS A 17 -9.70 -5.41 5.09
N ALA A 18 -10.34 -5.11 6.23
CA ALA A 18 -9.75 -5.25 7.56
C ALA A 18 -9.24 -6.67 7.84
N ASN A 19 -10.03 -7.70 7.52
CA ASN A 19 -9.65 -9.09 7.76
C ASN A 19 -8.44 -9.52 6.90
N ALA A 20 -8.37 -9.05 5.67
CA ALA A 20 -7.26 -9.31 4.77
C ALA A 20 -5.97 -8.67 5.30
N VAL A 21 -6.03 -7.39 5.68
CA VAL A 21 -4.88 -6.67 6.24
C VAL A 21 -4.43 -7.29 7.57
N ALA A 22 -5.36 -7.67 8.44
CA ALA A 22 -5.04 -8.37 9.70
C ALA A 22 -4.34 -9.73 9.43
N ALA A 23 -4.78 -10.48 8.41
CA ALA A 23 -4.12 -11.72 8.00
C ALA A 23 -2.70 -11.46 7.49
N ALA A 24 -2.50 -10.43 6.65
CA ALA A 24 -1.17 -10.03 6.18
C ALA A 24 -0.23 -9.64 7.33
N LEU A 25 -0.71 -8.87 8.31
CA LEU A 25 0.07 -8.50 9.50
C LEU A 25 0.48 -9.72 10.34
N ARG A 26 -0.41 -10.72 10.48
CA ARG A 26 -0.07 -12.00 11.15
C ARG A 26 0.98 -12.77 10.35
N GLY A 27 0.81 -12.87 9.03
CA GLY A 27 1.79 -13.52 8.14
C GLY A 27 3.18 -12.86 8.18
N ALA A 28 3.21 -11.55 8.36
CA ALA A 28 4.43 -10.77 8.53
C ALA A 28 5.07 -10.95 9.94
N GLY A 29 4.37 -11.56 10.90
CA GLY A 29 4.80 -11.57 12.30
C GLY A 29 4.79 -10.18 12.93
N ALA A 30 4.04 -9.24 12.36
CA ALA A 30 3.99 -7.84 12.78
C ALA A 30 2.89 -7.55 13.81
N ALA A 31 1.88 -8.40 13.92
CA ALA A 31 0.86 -8.31 14.96
C ALA A 31 1.40 -8.88 16.29
N PRO A 32 1.13 -8.26 17.44
CA PRO A 32 0.36 -7.04 17.66
C PRO A 32 1.17 -5.73 17.62
N ALA A 33 2.47 -5.77 17.27
CA ALA A 33 3.38 -4.62 17.34
C ALA A 33 2.96 -3.46 16.40
N VAL A 34 2.24 -3.77 15.31
CA VAL A 34 1.71 -2.79 14.36
C VAL A 34 0.24 -2.56 14.64
N GLY A 35 -0.14 -1.33 14.95
CA GLY A 35 -1.54 -0.94 15.14
C GLY A 35 -2.32 -0.99 13.83
N LEU A 36 -3.53 -1.58 13.85
CA LEU A 36 -4.45 -1.58 12.73
C LEU A 36 -5.63 -0.64 13.02
N ASP A 37 -5.75 0.40 12.19
CA ASP A 37 -6.85 1.36 12.23
C ASP A 37 -7.86 1.01 11.15
N ILE A 38 -9.12 0.82 11.53
CA ILE A 38 -10.19 0.45 10.60
C ILE A 38 -11.10 1.65 10.42
N VAL A 39 -11.16 2.16 9.20
CA VAL A 39 -12.12 3.21 8.82
C VAL A 39 -13.45 2.55 8.47
N ALA A 40 -14.53 3.09 9.01
CA ALA A 40 -15.88 2.61 8.72
C ALA A 40 -16.18 2.70 7.22
N GLY A 41 -16.81 1.66 6.68
CA GLY A 41 -17.27 1.63 5.28
C GLY A 41 -18.66 2.26 5.09
N GLU A 42 -19.40 2.43 6.20
CA GLU A 42 -20.78 2.94 6.23
C GLU A 42 -20.99 3.88 7.42
N GLY A 43 -22.10 4.59 7.43
CA GLY A 43 -22.42 5.56 8.47
C GLY A 43 -21.61 6.84 8.36
N ASP A 44 -21.13 7.38 9.49
CA ASP A 44 -20.29 8.59 9.49
C ASP A 44 -18.82 8.26 9.20
N VAL A 45 -18.54 7.99 7.93
CA VAL A 45 -17.19 7.67 7.42
C VAL A 45 -16.23 8.85 7.68
N ALA A 46 -16.70 10.08 7.57
CA ALA A 46 -15.87 11.26 7.79
C ALA A 46 -15.43 11.36 9.25
N ALA A 47 -16.33 11.12 10.22
CA ALA A 47 -15.97 11.07 11.64
C ALA A 47 -14.99 9.92 11.92
N SER A 48 -15.15 8.75 11.28
CA SER A 48 -14.22 7.64 11.41
C SER A 48 -12.82 8.01 10.92
N ILE A 49 -12.69 8.64 9.74
CA ILE A 49 -11.42 9.15 9.22
C ILE A 49 -10.81 10.18 10.16
N ALA A 50 -11.60 11.13 10.66
CA ALA A 50 -11.14 12.17 11.59
C ALA A 50 -10.59 11.57 12.89
N ALA A 51 -11.24 10.53 13.43
CA ALA A 51 -10.78 9.81 14.62
C ALA A 51 -9.44 9.12 14.39
N VAL A 52 -9.27 8.42 13.26
CA VAL A 52 -7.99 7.80 12.88
C VAL A 52 -6.90 8.85 12.73
N ALA A 53 -7.19 9.96 12.04
CA ALA A 53 -6.24 11.06 11.86
C ALA A 53 -5.82 11.70 13.19
N ALA A 54 -6.76 11.85 14.14
CA ALA A 54 -6.46 12.32 15.49
C ALA A 54 -5.55 11.35 16.24
N GLY A 55 -5.82 10.05 16.15
CA GLY A 55 -4.97 9.00 16.71
C GLY A 55 -3.55 9.01 16.13
N TRP A 56 -3.41 9.24 14.82
CA TRP A 56 -2.11 9.34 14.15
C TRP A 56 -1.32 10.57 14.63
N ARG A 57 -2.00 11.72 14.78
CA ARG A 57 -1.36 12.93 15.35
C ARG A 57 -0.90 12.71 16.78
N ALA A 58 -1.74 12.08 17.61
CA ALA A 58 -1.40 11.78 19.00
C ALA A 58 -0.23 10.77 19.11
N ALA A 59 -0.13 9.83 18.16
CA ALA A 59 0.97 8.89 18.05
C ALA A 59 2.25 9.49 17.42
N GLY A 60 2.24 10.76 17.01
CA GLY A 60 3.39 11.42 16.40
C GLY A 60 3.76 10.87 15.02
N ILE A 61 2.77 10.41 14.24
CA ILE A 61 3.01 9.92 12.87
C ILE A 61 3.53 11.08 12.01
N THR A 62 4.67 10.89 11.39
CA THR A 62 5.36 11.89 10.56
C THR A 62 5.24 11.64 9.07
N HIS A 63 4.93 10.39 8.67
CA HIS A 63 4.82 9.98 7.27
C HIS A 63 3.56 9.14 7.06
N ALA A 64 2.83 9.42 5.99
CA ALA A 64 1.74 8.58 5.49
C ALA A 64 2.17 7.96 4.16
N ILE A 65 2.18 6.63 4.08
CA ILE A 65 2.57 5.89 2.89
C ILE A 65 1.34 5.17 2.34
N ALA A 66 0.89 5.54 1.15
CA ALA A 66 -0.15 4.84 0.43
C ALA A 66 0.49 3.86 -0.56
N ILE A 67 0.14 2.58 -0.49
CA ILE A 67 0.64 1.52 -1.37
C ILE A 67 -0.56 0.87 -2.02
N GLU A 68 -0.67 0.91 -3.35
CA GLU A 68 -1.74 0.29 -4.14
C GLU A 68 -3.15 0.66 -3.65
N ARG A 69 -3.28 1.81 -3.03
CA ARG A 69 -4.57 2.28 -2.53
C ARG A 69 -5.30 3.07 -3.61
N CYS A 70 -6.40 2.53 -4.11
CA CYS A 70 -7.26 3.24 -5.04
C CYS A 70 -7.73 4.58 -4.45
N GLY A 71 -7.50 5.67 -5.16
CA GLY A 71 -7.90 7.03 -4.80
C GLY A 71 -9.03 7.56 -5.68
N ARG A 72 -9.50 8.77 -5.35
CA ARG A 72 -10.58 9.42 -6.10
C ARG A 72 -10.10 9.96 -7.45
N ALA A 73 -10.89 9.76 -8.49
CA ALA A 73 -10.73 10.39 -9.78
C ALA A 73 -11.30 11.83 -9.80
N ALA A 74 -11.27 12.49 -10.94
CA ALA A 74 -11.71 13.88 -11.11
C ALA A 74 -13.20 14.12 -10.78
N ASP A 75 -14.03 13.10 -10.90
CA ASP A 75 -15.46 13.13 -10.53
C ASP A 75 -15.72 12.79 -9.05
N GLY A 76 -14.66 12.55 -8.28
CA GLY A 76 -14.71 12.22 -6.86
C GLY A 76 -14.88 10.73 -6.55
N ALA A 77 -15.11 9.87 -7.55
CA ALA A 77 -15.26 8.44 -7.34
C ALA A 77 -13.95 7.67 -7.54
N PRO A 78 -13.68 6.62 -6.74
CA PRO A 78 -12.58 5.70 -7.00
C PRO A 78 -12.97 4.65 -8.04
N TYR A 79 -12.01 4.31 -8.92
CA TYR A 79 -12.22 3.35 -10.01
C TYR A 79 -11.10 2.31 -10.03
N ASN A 80 -11.46 1.07 -10.37
CA ASN A 80 -10.46 0.07 -10.74
C ASN A 80 -9.95 0.30 -12.18
N MET A 81 -8.96 -0.46 -12.62
CA MET A 81 -8.34 -0.35 -13.96
C MET A 81 -9.31 -0.61 -15.12
N ARG A 82 -10.48 -1.24 -14.86
CA ARG A 82 -11.55 -1.46 -15.85
C ARG A 82 -12.52 -0.28 -15.95
N GLY A 83 -12.29 0.81 -15.19
CA GLY A 83 -13.19 1.96 -15.12
C GLY A 83 -14.49 1.69 -14.36
N ILE A 84 -14.53 0.63 -13.53
CA ILE A 84 -15.68 0.30 -12.68
C ILE A 84 -15.47 0.97 -11.32
N SER A 85 -16.48 1.72 -10.84
CA SER A 85 -16.40 2.36 -9.54
C SER A 85 -16.34 1.31 -8.43
N VAL A 86 -15.43 1.53 -7.48
CA VAL A 86 -15.27 0.73 -6.27
C VAL A 86 -15.72 1.47 -5.00
N ALA A 87 -16.42 2.59 -5.15
CA ALA A 87 -16.91 3.41 -4.02
C ALA A 87 -17.78 2.63 -3.02
N GLY A 88 -18.49 1.59 -3.47
CA GLY A 88 -19.31 0.75 -2.58
C GLY A 88 -18.52 -0.23 -1.70
N VAL A 89 -17.23 -0.40 -1.95
CA VAL A 89 -16.37 -1.37 -1.24
C VAL A 89 -15.06 -0.76 -0.73
N THR A 90 -14.90 0.55 -0.83
CA THR A 90 -13.70 1.26 -0.37
C THR A 90 -14.06 2.59 0.28
N ALA A 91 -13.45 2.91 1.42
CA ALA A 91 -13.58 4.21 2.05
C ALA A 91 -12.62 5.25 1.41
N PRO A 92 -12.94 6.55 1.45
CA PRO A 92 -12.12 7.61 0.86
C PRO A 92 -10.88 7.91 1.73
N LEU A 93 -9.94 6.97 1.80
CA LEU A 93 -8.69 7.13 2.58
C LEU A 93 -7.77 8.24 2.05
N ASP A 94 -8.08 8.80 0.88
CA ASP A 94 -7.51 10.08 0.41
C ASP A 94 -7.58 11.17 1.49
N ASP A 95 -8.70 11.24 2.22
CA ASP A 95 -8.92 12.26 3.26
C ASP A 95 -8.04 12.02 4.48
N LEU A 96 -7.78 10.75 4.84
CA LEU A 96 -6.80 10.41 5.85
C LEU A 96 -5.38 10.77 5.36
N PHE A 97 -5.04 10.38 4.13
CA PHE A 97 -3.72 10.62 3.54
C PHE A 97 -3.36 12.10 3.48
N THR A 98 -4.33 12.96 3.15
CA THR A 98 -4.14 14.42 3.05
C THR A 98 -4.48 15.18 4.35
N GLY A 99 -5.13 14.55 5.30
CA GLY A 99 -5.76 15.18 6.47
C GLY A 99 -4.84 15.51 7.65
N GLY A 100 -3.51 15.35 7.52
CA GLY A 100 -2.59 15.60 8.61
C GLY A 100 -1.26 16.22 8.20
N PRO A 101 -0.39 16.53 9.20
CA PRO A 101 0.88 17.22 8.97
C PRO A 101 2.02 16.28 8.53
N TRP A 102 1.71 15.07 8.12
CA TRP A 102 2.69 14.07 7.70
C TRP A 102 3.16 14.28 6.26
N THR A 103 4.40 13.88 5.99
CA THR A 103 4.92 13.75 4.63
C THR A 103 4.19 12.59 3.94
N ARG A 104 3.67 12.84 2.75
CA ARG A 104 2.86 11.91 1.97
C ARG A 104 3.71 11.21 0.91
N ILE A 105 3.72 9.89 0.94
CA ILE A 105 4.44 9.05 -0.02
C ILE A 105 3.41 8.16 -0.72
N GLY A 106 3.27 8.30 -2.03
CA GLY A 106 2.45 7.41 -2.86
C GLY A 106 3.32 6.35 -3.52
N ILE A 107 2.86 5.11 -3.55
CA ILE A 107 3.46 4.00 -4.31
C ILE A 107 2.33 3.36 -5.11
N GLY A 108 2.48 3.32 -6.44
CA GLY A 108 1.47 2.82 -7.34
C GLY A 108 2.02 2.42 -8.69
N ASP A 109 1.19 1.81 -9.55
CA ASP A 109 1.58 1.29 -10.86
C ASP A 109 0.55 1.55 -11.96
N GLY A 110 -0.73 1.76 -11.62
CA GLY A 110 -1.84 1.86 -12.58
C GLY A 110 -2.35 3.27 -12.86
N GLY A 111 -2.02 4.26 -12.01
CA GLY A 111 -2.48 5.64 -12.17
C GLY A 111 -3.76 5.99 -11.43
N ASN A 112 -4.49 5.01 -10.89
CA ASN A 112 -5.70 5.20 -10.07
C ASN A 112 -5.41 5.22 -8.56
N GLU A 113 -4.16 5.09 -8.13
CA GLU A 113 -3.77 5.01 -6.73
C GLU A 113 -3.55 6.40 -6.12
N VAL A 114 -3.79 6.49 -4.81
CA VAL A 114 -3.50 7.67 -4.00
C VAL A 114 -2.03 8.07 -4.13
N GLY A 115 -1.81 9.32 -4.50
CA GLY A 115 -0.49 9.87 -4.80
C GLY A 115 -0.24 10.13 -6.28
N MET A 116 -0.91 9.40 -7.17
CA MET A 116 -0.76 9.53 -8.63
C MET A 116 -1.24 10.90 -9.16
N GLY A 117 -2.05 11.64 -8.40
CA GLY A 117 -2.39 13.03 -8.69
C GLY A 117 -1.18 13.99 -8.73
N LYS A 118 0.02 13.53 -8.39
CA LYS A 118 1.27 14.25 -8.62
C LYS A 118 1.69 14.27 -10.10
N LEU A 119 1.22 13.30 -10.89
CA LEU A 119 1.47 13.24 -12.32
C LEU A 119 0.43 14.06 -13.10
N PRO A 120 0.79 14.62 -14.26
CA PRO A 120 -0.20 15.20 -15.16
C PRO A 120 -1.24 14.14 -15.56
N ALA A 121 -2.53 14.44 -15.40
CA ALA A 121 -3.62 13.51 -15.75
C ALA A 121 -3.55 13.06 -17.22
N ALA A 122 -3.08 13.94 -18.12
CA ALA A 122 -2.88 13.63 -19.53
C ALA A 122 -1.84 12.50 -19.75
N LEU A 123 -0.82 12.40 -18.88
CA LEU A 123 0.16 11.32 -18.95
C LEU A 123 -0.50 9.98 -18.62
N ILE A 124 -1.28 9.92 -17.55
CA ILE A 124 -2.02 8.70 -17.17
C ILE A 124 -3.04 8.33 -18.25
N ALA A 125 -3.76 9.33 -18.78
CA ALA A 125 -4.72 9.13 -19.86
C ALA A 125 -4.10 8.53 -21.14
N ALA A 126 -2.86 8.88 -21.43
CA ALA A 126 -2.12 8.39 -22.61
C ALA A 126 -1.45 7.02 -22.36
N SER A 127 -1.19 6.66 -21.10
CA SER A 127 -0.33 5.51 -20.76
C SER A 127 -1.13 4.25 -20.41
N VAL A 128 -2.35 4.39 -19.88
CA VAL A 128 -3.13 3.25 -19.40
C VAL A 128 -4.55 3.23 -19.96
N PRO A 129 -5.13 2.04 -20.15
CA PRO A 129 -6.54 1.92 -20.55
C PRO A 129 -7.45 2.61 -19.52
N ASN A 130 -8.46 3.31 -20.00
CA ASN A 130 -9.37 4.11 -19.17
C ASN A 130 -8.69 5.24 -18.36
N GLY A 131 -7.43 5.54 -18.58
CA GLY A 131 -6.65 6.49 -17.80
C GLY A 131 -7.30 7.86 -17.63
N ALA A 132 -7.97 8.38 -18.68
CA ALA A 132 -8.74 9.63 -18.61
C ALA A 132 -9.87 9.62 -17.57
N LYS A 133 -10.44 8.43 -17.28
CA LYS A 133 -11.52 8.26 -16.29
C LYS A 133 -10.98 7.97 -14.90
N ILE A 134 -9.98 7.08 -14.81
CA ILE A 134 -9.55 6.49 -13.54
C ILE A 134 -8.46 7.26 -12.83
N ALA A 135 -7.77 8.19 -13.55
CA ALA A 135 -6.62 8.92 -13.00
C ALA A 135 -6.95 9.52 -11.62
N CYS A 136 -6.19 9.11 -10.62
CA CYS A 136 -6.33 9.66 -9.28
C CYS A 136 -5.90 11.12 -9.25
N VAL A 137 -6.69 11.98 -8.57
CA VAL A 137 -6.37 13.41 -8.44
C VAL A 137 -5.67 13.75 -7.12
N THR A 138 -5.58 12.80 -6.20
CA THR A 138 -4.93 13.02 -4.90
C THR A 138 -3.42 12.97 -5.04
N PRO A 139 -2.71 14.10 -4.79
CA PRO A 139 -1.24 14.16 -4.95
C PRO A 139 -0.53 13.65 -3.70
N ALA A 140 0.74 13.28 -3.87
CA ALA A 140 1.70 13.00 -2.82
C ALA A 140 2.86 14.00 -2.83
N ASP A 141 3.58 14.13 -1.71
CA ASP A 141 4.82 14.92 -1.66
C ASP A 141 5.95 14.17 -2.41
N HIS A 142 5.97 12.84 -2.24
CA HIS A 142 6.85 11.93 -2.97
C HIS A 142 6.03 10.83 -3.64
N LEU A 143 6.42 10.45 -4.86
CA LEU A 143 5.75 9.41 -5.63
C LEU A 143 6.77 8.40 -6.16
N VAL A 144 6.48 7.13 -5.93
CA VAL A 144 7.19 5.99 -6.52
C VAL A 144 6.26 5.32 -7.52
N VAL A 145 6.60 5.40 -8.80
CA VAL A 145 5.89 4.68 -9.86
C VAL A 145 6.70 3.43 -10.20
N CYS A 146 6.05 2.29 -10.23
CA CYS A 146 6.69 0.98 -10.42
C CYS A 146 5.84 0.07 -11.31
N GLY A 147 6.36 -1.11 -11.64
CA GLY A 147 5.63 -2.08 -12.46
C GLY A 147 4.64 -2.93 -11.66
N VAL A 148 4.87 -3.03 -10.34
CA VAL A 148 3.97 -3.63 -9.34
C VAL A 148 4.21 -2.86 -8.04
N SER A 149 3.17 -2.37 -7.38
CA SER A 149 3.30 -1.53 -6.20
C SER A 149 4.06 -2.20 -5.05
N ASN A 150 3.97 -3.52 -4.90
CA ASN A 150 4.78 -4.28 -3.95
C ASN A 150 6.28 -4.08 -4.18
N TRP A 151 6.73 -4.05 -5.45
CA TRP A 151 8.15 -3.85 -5.78
C TRP A 151 8.64 -2.46 -5.38
N GLY A 152 7.78 -1.44 -5.51
CA GLY A 152 8.08 -0.09 -5.01
C GLY A 152 8.23 -0.06 -3.49
N ALA A 153 7.41 -0.81 -2.76
CA ALA A 153 7.52 -0.94 -1.31
C ALA A 153 8.80 -1.70 -0.90
N TYR A 154 9.17 -2.76 -1.62
CA TYR A 154 10.46 -3.46 -1.41
C TYR A 154 11.64 -2.54 -1.68
N GLY A 155 11.60 -1.79 -2.80
CA GLY A 155 12.62 -0.80 -3.16
C GLY A 155 12.79 0.29 -2.10
N LEU A 156 11.69 0.76 -1.50
CA LEU A 156 11.74 1.72 -0.40
C LEU A 156 12.50 1.17 0.81
N LEU A 157 12.21 -0.06 1.24
CA LEU A 157 12.92 -0.70 2.35
C LEU A 157 14.39 -0.93 2.03
N THR A 158 14.69 -1.33 0.79
CA THR A 158 16.06 -1.52 0.32
C THR A 158 16.86 -0.22 0.31
N ALA A 159 16.28 0.85 -0.24
CA ALA A 159 16.92 2.16 -0.25
C ALA A 159 17.19 2.68 1.17
N MET A 160 16.28 2.43 2.09
CA MET A 160 16.48 2.78 3.49
C MET A 160 17.59 1.95 4.14
N ALA A 161 17.69 0.66 3.83
CA ALA A 161 18.79 -0.18 4.32
C ALA A 161 20.16 0.31 3.79
N ALA A 162 20.21 0.79 2.54
CA ALA A 162 21.41 1.38 1.96
C ALA A 162 21.82 2.69 2.66
N LEU A 163 20.84 3.55 2.95
CA LEU A 163 21.07 4.87 3.54
C LEU A 163 21.26 4.82 5.08
N ARG A 164 20.82 3.75 5.72
CA ARG A 164 20.86 3.55 7.16
C ARG A 164 21.44 2.17 7.49
N PRO A 165 22.78 2.03 7.41
CA PRO A 165 23.47 0.75 7.69
C PRO A 165 23.19 0.21 9.10
N ASP A 166 22.92 1.09 10.06
CA ASP A 166 22.53 0.74 11.42
C ASP A 166 21.17 -0.01 11.48
N LEU A 167 20.26 0.27 10.58
CA LEU A 167 18.95 -0.37 10.48
C LEU A 167 18.90 -1.50 9.43
N ALA A 168 19.92 -1.62 8.58
CA ALA A 168 19.95 -2.57 7.48
C ALA A 168 19.68 -4.03 7.92
N PRO A 169 20.25 -4.56 9.02
CA PRO A 169 19.97 -5.93 9.45
C PRO A 169 18.48 -6.16 9.75
N ALA A 170 17.83 -5.22 10.42
CA ALA A 170 16.41 -5.31 10.77
C ALA A 170 15.51 -5.20 9.53
N LEU A 171 15.81 -4.28 8.61
CA LEU A 171 15.05 -4.09 7.37
C LEU A 171 15.19 -5.32 6.46
N ARG A 172 16.41 -5.80 6.23
CA ARG A 172 16.69 -6.98 5.38
C ARG A 172 16.07 -8.25 5.93
N SER A 173 16.03 -8.45 7.25
CA SER A 173 15.45 -9.66 7.86
C SER A 173 13.97 -9.84 7.53
N THR A 174 13.24 -8.76 7.23
CA THR A 174 11.82 -8.77 6.88
C THR A 174 11.58 -8.80 5.37
N LEU A 175 12.58 -8.44 4.56
CA LEU A 175 12.50 -8.39 3.10
C LEU A 175 13.18 -9.62 2.49
N THR A 176 12.53 -10.77 2.61
CA THR A 176 12.99 -12.05 2.03
C THR A 176 11.84 -12.71 1.27
N GLY A 177 12.17 -13.50 0.23
CA GLY A 177 11.16 -14.27 -0.50
C GLY A 177 10.35 -15.20 0.42
N ALA A 178 10.98 -15.77 1.44
CA ALA A 178 10.29 -16.61 2.43
C ALA A 178 9.31 -15.81 3.30
N ALA A 179 9.66 -14.58 3.69
CA ALA A 179 8.75 -13.70 4.45
C ALA A 179 7.57 -13.27 3.59
N ASP A 180 7.82 -12.88 2.34
CA ASP A 180 6.80 -12.49 1.38
C ASP A 180 5.82 -13.66 1.10
N ARG A 181 6.34 -14.85 0.84
CA ARG A 181 5.54 -16.06 0.66
C ARG A 181 4.65 -16.35 1.86
N ARG A 182 5.19 -16.25 3.07
CA ARG A 182 4.44 -16.49 4.30
C ARG A 182 3.29 -15.47 4.48
N ILE A 183 3.53 -14.20 4.13
CA ILE A 183 2.49 -13.15 4.15
C ILE A 183 1.39 -13.51 3.17
N LEU A 184 1.75 -13.81 1.93
CA LEU A 184 0.82 -14.12 0.85
C LEU A 184 -0.01 -15.38 1.15
N ASP A 185 0.63 -16.47 1.60
CA ASP A 185 -0.06 -17.71 1.98
C ASP A 185 -1.04 -17.47 3.14
N THR A 186 -0.67 -16.66 4.13
CA THR A 186 -1.53 -16.32 5.25
C THR A 186 -2.71 -15.46 4.80
N LEU A 187 -2.46 -14.50 3.92
CA LEU A 187 -3.48 -13.63 3.35
C LEU A 187 -4.53 -14.44 2.55
N VAL A 188 -4.07 -15.37 1.71
CA VAL A 188 -4.97 -16.21 0.89
C VAL A 188 -5.72 -17.23 1.74
N ARG A 189 -5.08 -17.83 2.74
CA ARG A 189 -5.68 -18.85 3.60
C ARG A 189 -6.70 -18.25 4.59
N ASP A 190 -6.30 -17.21 5.31
CA ASP A 190 -7.00 -16.68 6.49
C ASP A 190 -7.73 -15.36 6.20
N GLY A 191 -7.32 -14.62 5.16
CA GLY A 191 -7.99 -13.41 4.68
C GLY A 191 -8.95 -13.71 3.54
N PRO A 192 -10.02 -12.92 3.36
CA PRO A 192 -10.91 -13.06 2.20
C PRO A 192 -10.32 -12.38 0.95
N ALA A 193 -9.03 -12.59 0.69
CA ALA A 193 -8.32 -11.93 -0.39
C ALA A 193 -7.99 -12.89 -1.54
N GLY A 194 -7.91 -12.34 -2.74
CA GLY A 194 -7.47 -13.00 -3.94
C GLY A 194 -6.84 -11.99 -4.89
N ASP A 195 -6.10 -12.48 -5.86
CA ASP A 195 -5.51 -11.65 -6.90
C ASP A 195 -6.59 -11.23 -7.91
N PRO A 196 -6.92 -9.93 -8.04
CA PRO A 196 -7.96 -9.46 -8.95
C PRO A 196 -7.57 -9.62 -10.43
N VAL A 197 -6.28 -9.69 -10.75
CA VAL A 197 -5.78 -9.89 -12.11
C VAL A 197 -5.87 -11.37 -12.49
N ALA A 198 -5.43 -12.27 -11.60
CA ALA A 198 -5.55 -13.71 -11.81
C ALA A 198 -7.02 -14.21 -11.68
N GLY A 199 -7.89 -13.44 -11.05
CA GLY A 199 -9.29 -13.79 -10.84
C GLY A 199 -9.49 -14.97 -9.89
N ALA A 200 -8.50 -15.29 -9.05
CA ALA A 200 -8.49 -16.46 -8.18
C ALA A 200 -7.92 -16.16 -6.80
N ARG A 201 -8.26 -17.00 -5.82
CA ARG A 201 -7.58 -17.06 -4.53
C ARG A 201 -6.28 -17.86 -4.68
N ALA A 202 -5.30 -17.23 -5.31
CA ALA A 202 -3.99 -17.81 -5.56
C ALA A 202 -2.91 -16.98 -4.85
N ALA A 203 -1.76 -17.62 -4.58
CA ALA A 203 -0.58 -16.95 -4.05
C ALA A 203 0.15 -16.19 -5.18
N SER A 204 -0.53 -15.21 -5.76
CA SER A 204 -0.04 -14.30 -6.80
C SER A 204 -0.37 -12.86 -6.45
N VAL A 205 0.33 -11.91 -7.08
CA VAL A 205 0.07 -10.47 -7.00
C VAL A 205 0.18 -9.91 -8.42
N ASP A 206 -0.83 -9.16 -8.86
CA ASP A 206 -0.93 -8.57 -10.19
C ASP A 206 -0.74 -9.59 -11.34
N GLY A 207 -1.24 -10.80 -11.15
CA GLY A 207 -1.11 -11.88 -12.11
C GLY A 207 0.26 -12.57 -12.12
N TYR A 208 1.23 -12.08 -11.36
CA TYR A 208 2.55 -12.71 -11.25
C TYR A 208 2.59 -13.73 -10.10
N PRO A 209 3.16 -14.93 -10.34
CA PRO A 209 3.37 -15.91 -9.29
C PRO A 209 4.44 -15.41 -8.29
N HIS A 210 4.40 -15.95 -7.07
CA HIS A 210 5.32 -15.55 -5.99
C HIS A 210 6.81 -15.58 -6.37
N GLU A 211 7.21 -16.50 -7.22
CA GLU A 211 8.62 -16.68 -7.65
C GLU A 211 9.18 -15.42 -8.31
N VAL A 212 8.34 -14.67 -9.06
CA VAL A 212 8.72 -13.40 -9.69
C VAL A 212 8.99 -12.32 -8.61
N HIS A 213 8.15 -12.26 -7.58
CA HIS A 213 8.35 -11.33 -6.47
C HIS A 213 9.59 -11.67 -5.66
N ALA A 214 9.82 -12.96 -5.40
CA ALA A 214 11.00 -13.45 -4.69
C ALA A 214 12.29 -13.12 -5.45
N GLU A 215 12.29 -13.21 -6.79
CA GLU A 215 13.42 -12.80 -7.62
C GLU A 215 13.71 -11.30 -7.51
N VAL A 216 12.68 -10.45 -7.55
CA VAL A 216 12.85 -9.00 -7.36
C VAL A 216 13.46 -8.71 -5.99
N ILE A 217 12.98 -9.35 -4.92
CA ILE A 217 13.54 -9.20 -3.57
C ILE A 217 15.01 -9.61 -3.55
N ALA A 218 15.36 -10.75 -4.14
CA ALA A 218 16.74 -11.24 -4.19
C ALA A 218 17.67 -10.27 -4.94
N ARG A 219 17.22 -9.69 -6.05
CA ARG A 219 17.98 -8.68 -6.81
C ARG A 219 18.18 -7.40 -6.02
N LEU A 220 17.17 -6.94 -5.30
CA LEU A 220 17.27 -5.77 -4.42
C LEU A 220 18.25 -6.01 -3.26
N ASP A 221 18.23 -7.20 -2.64
CA ASP A 221 19.16 -7.56 -1.58
C ASP A 221 20.61 -7.67 -2.08
N ALA A 222 20.82 -8.22 -3.27
CA ALA A 222 22.13 -8.28 -3.91
C ALA A 222 22.72 -6.89 -4.18
N ALA A 223 21.88 -5.91 -4.55
CA ALA A 223 22.30 -4.53 -4.77
C ALA A 223 22.78 -3.81 -3.50
N LEU A 224 22.42 -4.30 -2.30
CA LEU A 224 22.96 -3.78 -1.02
C LEU A 224 24.36 -4.29 -0.69
N SER A 225 24.82 -5.30 -1.42
CA SER A 225 26.11 -5.96 -1.16
C SER A 225 27.18 -5.59 -2.20
N SER A 226 26.80 -4.80 -3.21
CA SER A 226 27.68 -4.25 -4.24
C SER A 226 28.17 -2.84 -3.87
#